data_b01a12838cbfa681222dec3617dc4e55
#
_entry.id   b01a12838cbfa681222dec3617dc4e55
#
_cell.length_a   1.000
_cell.length_b   1.000
_cell.length_c   1.000
_cell.angle_alpha   90.00
_cell.angle_beta   90.00
_cell.angle_gamma   90.00
#
_symmetry.space_group_name_H-M   'P 1'
#
loop_
_entity.id
_entity.type
_entity.pdbx_description
1 polymer ?
#
loop_
_entity_poly.entity_id
_entity_poly.type
_entity_poly.pdbx_seq_one_letter_code
_entity_poly.pdbx_strand_id
1 'polypeptide(L)'
;EIAEISKKYGATVPFKRPAELADDITPPEPVIKHALLEYEKISNKKFEIIVYLQATDLFRTPEMIAECVNTLKNNQKLDTVFSAYKTHKHFWRENEDGTFDRLTEATYSARQKRGKKSTFREDQGLASAFRADLLRNSDKRVGKNVKIIENNDFKSSIDIHNEFDFWLAETVYKKWVKKEKEKNQKSSNFLGNDLKSWSQSIRNGYIRSYVIFALHETGVFNLMKKQKELSVEEISSKCNLNPKLLDGVMNFLYHSDQIISKQNNKFSLTEKGNDWLFTDPVLAMSYGAVGAYSCILTELVPSLRNEKKYGVDFIRKGDLIAKGSYHTGKGNYPWVLDKMKEMGIKKVADLGCGSADVIINLCKSDNNLKGVGIDISKEALEEAEKRIQANGLTERIKLSEGDLYKPETFSNSVKDVDAFNAIMVMHEFLRDGKESVIKMFKSMKKEFEGKYFFLGEFDCVEDEEYQRMNYPDRIHYLFYQHMIHPLTNQGLARKEDWLDIFQQAGINVLETNDKLSFRLVQFILKF
;
A
#
# COMPACT_ATOMS: atom_id res chain seq x y z
N GLU A 1 18.63 34.74 -24.20
CA GLU A 1 18.52 34.38 -22.77
C GLU A 1 17.76 33.06 -22.60
N ILE A 2 16.46 32.96 -22.97
CA ILE A 2 15.64 31.75 -22.81
C ILE A 2 16.29 30.53 -23.48
N ALA A 3 16.80 30.67 -24.71
CA ALA A 3 17.46 29.59 -25.43
C ALA A 3 18.70 29.05 -24.69
N GLU A 4 19.51 29.95 -24.13
CA GLU A 4 20.73 29.57 -23.39
C GLU A 4 20.40 28.88 -22.07
N ILE A 5 19.38 29.37 -21.33
CA ILE A 5 18.91 28.73 -20.13
C ILE A 5 18.36 27.32 -20.45
N SER A 6 17.54 27.20 -21.50
CA SER A 6 16.98 25.92 -21.92
C SER A 6 18.05 24.89 -22.26
N LYS A 7 19.09 25.29 -23.03
CA LYS A 7 20.23 24.42 -23.32
C LYS A 7 20.99 23.99 -22.09
N LYS A 8 21.20 24.90 -21.13
CA LYS A 8 21.86 24.59 -19.84
C LYS A 8 21.15 23.49 -19.07
N TYR A 9 19.82 23.39 -19.20
CA TYR A 9 19.01 22.36 -18.58
C TYR A 9 18.71 21.15 -19.50
N GLY A 10 19.43 21.01 -20.61
CA GLY A 10 19.40 19.83 -21.49
C GLY A 10 18.37 19.87 -22.61
N ALA A 11 17.71 21.00 -22.85
CA ALA A 11 16.80 21.12 -23.96
C ALA A 11 17.55 21.28 -25.28
N THR A 12 17.03 20.66 -26.34
CA THR A 12 17.50 20.88 -27.72
C THR A 12 16.85 22.14 -28.27
N VAL A 13 17.66 23.11 -28.64
CA VAL A 13 17.21 24.37 -29.27
C VAL A 13 17.83 24.48 -30.68
N PRO A 14 17.21 23.85 -31.69
CA PRO A 14 17.80 23.70 -33.02
C PRO A 14 17.79 24.97 -33.86
N PHE A 15 16.94 25.94 -33.54
CA PHE A 15 16.83 27.23 -34.21
C PHE A 15 16.31 28.31 -33.27
N LYS A 16 16.44 29.58 -33.68
CA LYS A 16 15.80 30.71 -33.00
C LYS A 16 14.43 30.95 -33.61
N ARG A 17 13.47 31.34 -32.78
CA ARG A 17 12.17 31.83 -33.22
C ARG A 17 12.36 33.13 -34.01
N PRO A 18 11.73 33.31 -35.17
CA PRO A 18 11.71 34.59 -35.90
C PRO A 18 11.14 35.73 -35.04
N ALA A 19 11.62 36.94 -35.23
CA ALA A 19 11.22 38.11 -34.43
C ALA A 19 9.72 38.38 -34.53
N GLU A 20 9.13 38.19 -35.70
CA GLU A 20 7.70 38.34 -35.98
C GLU A 20 6.79 37.34 -35.27
N LEU A 21 7.34 36.27 -34.75
CA LEU A 21 6.63 35.27 -33.93
C LEU A 21 7.02 35.36 -32.43
N ALA A 22 7.80 36.35 -32.04
CA ALA A 22 8.35 36.46 -30.69
C ALA A 22 7.86 37.70 -29.93
N ASP A 23 6.79 38.32 -30.39
CA ASP A 23 6.09 39.40 -29.72
C ASP A 23 5.13 38.87 -28.63
N ASP A 24 4.54 39.81 -27.88
CA ASP A 24 3.67 39.50 -26.74
C ASP A 24 2.21 39.17 -27.12
N ILE A 25 1.85 39.30 -28.41
CA ILE A 25 0.47 39.11 -28.89
C ILE A 25 0.30 37.92 -29.83
N THR A 26 1.38 37.34 -30.31
CA THR A 26 1.35 36.16 -31.20
C THR A 26 0.79 34.93 -30.46
N PRO A 27 -0.32 34.34 -30.93
CA PRO A 27 -0.86 33.13 -30.30
C PRO A 27 0.09 31.92 -30.44
N PRO A 28 -0.07 30.89 -29.64
CA PRO A 28 0.82 29.73 -29.64
C PRO A 28 0.85 28.95 -30.95
N GLU A 29 -0.25 28.87 -31.68
CA GLU A 29 -0.41 28.02 -32.88
C GLU A 29 0.57 28.35 -34.00
N PRO A 30 0.75 29.61 -34.46
CA PRO A 30 1.78 29.97 -35.45
C PRO A 30 3.19 29.62 -35.00
N VAL A 31 3.48 29.80 -33.69
CA VAL A 31 4.80 29.48 -33.11
C VAL A 31 5.08 27.99 -33.16
N ILE A 32 4.11 27.17 -32.77
CA ILE A 32 4.25 25.71 -32.74
C ILE A 32 4.30 25.18 -34.20
N LYS A 33 3.53 25.76 -35.13
CA LYS A 33 3.57 25.40 -36.54
C LYS A 33 4.94 25.69 -37.15
N HIS A 34 5.49 26.87 -36.87
CA HIS A 34 6.85 27.22 -37.31
C HIS A 34 7.86 26.20 -36.74
N ALA A 35 7.78 25.89 -35.46
CA ALA A 35 8.68 24.94 -34.83
C ALA A 35 8.59 23.54 -35.46
N LEU A 36 7.38 23.06 -35.74
CA LEU A 36 7.17 21.79 -36.42
C LEU A 36 7.83 21.77 -37.79
N LEU A 37 7.51 22.75 -38.64
CA LEU A 37 7.98 22.78 -40.04
C LEU A 37 9.49 22.96 -40.13
N GLU A 38 10.09 23.81 -39.32
CA GLU A 38 11.55 24.01 -39.32
C GLU A 38 12.28 22.77 -38.78
N TYR A 39 11.75 22.12 -37.75
CA TYR A 39 12.39 20.92 -37.22
C TYR A 39 12.23 19.71 -38.16
N GLU A 40 11.13 19.62 -38.90
CA GLU A 40 10.97 18.61 -39.95
C GLU A 40 12.01 18.80 -41.10
N LYS A 41 12.29 20.03 -41.48
CA LYS A 41 13.35 20.34 -42.45
C LYS A 41 14.74 19.95 -41.95
N ILE A 42 15.07 20.32 -40.70
CA ILE A 42 16.37 20.04 -40.09
C ILE A 42 16.59 18.55 -39.89
N SER A 43 15.57 17.84 -39.40
CA SER A 43 15.66 16.41 -39.07
C SER A 43 15.44 15.47 -40.24
N ASN A 44 14.93 16.00 -41.38
CA ASN A 44 14.46 15.24 -42.54
C ASN A 44 13.46 14.13 -42.17
N LYS A 45 12.56 14.41 -41.18
CA LYS A 45 11.55 13.49 -40.67
C LYS A 45 10.21 14.21 -40.59
N LYS A 46 9.11 13.49 -40.86
CA LYS A 46 7.74 13.94 -40.53
C LYS A 46 7.30 13.42 -39.18
N PHE A 47 6.72 14.29 -38.39
CA PHE A 47 6.17 13.95 -37.10
C PHE A 47 4.66 13.76 -37.17
N GLU A 48 4.13 12.72 -36.57
CA GLU A 48 2.69 12.42 -36.53
C GLU A 48 1.99 13.06 -35.32
N ILE A 49 2.70 13.17 -34.22
CA ILE A 49 2.18 13.67 -32.93
C ILE A 49 3.09 14.77 -32.41
N ILE A 50 2.49 15.85 -31.98
CA ILE A 50 3.15 16.94 -31.28
C ILE A 50 2.70 16.90 -29.81
N VAL A 51 3.65 17.14 -28.89
CA VAL A 51 3.37 17.40 -27.49
C VAL A 51 3.65 18.85 -27.19
N TYR A 52 2.64 19.54 -26.65
CA TYR A 52 2.74 20.93 -26.25
C TYR A 52 2.79 21.04 -24.73
N LEU A 53 3.79 21.76 -24.23
CA LEU A 53 4.03 22.00 -22.81
C LEU A 53 4.38 23.48 -22.61
N GLN A 54 3.71 24.16 -21.67
CA GLN A 54 4.03 25.54 -21.32
C GLN A 54 5.01 25.59 -20.14
N ALA A 55 5.92 26.56 -20.16
CA ALA A 55 6.90 26.74 -19.10
C ALA A 55 6.27 27.18 -17.77
N THR A 56 5.10 27.82 -17.84
CA THR A 56 4.34 28.31 -16.67
C THR A 56 3.59 27.22 -15.90
N ASP A 57 3.29 26.10 -16.53
CA ASP A 57 2.68 24.92 -15.92
C ASP A 57 3.75 23.99 -15.34
N LEU A 58 4.11 24.16 -14.07
CA LEU A 58 5.30 23.52 -13.49
C LEU A 58 5.07 22.08 -13.00
N PHE A 59 3.88 21.74 -12.52
CA PHE A 59 3.65 20.50 -11.77
C PHE A 59 3.15 19.35 -12.64
N ARG A 60 3.77 19.16 -13.80
CA ARG A 60 3.51 18.02 -14.69
C ARG A 60 4.36 16.80 -14.33
N THR A 61 3.87 15.63 -14.67
CA THR A 61 4.63 14.40 -14.53
C THR A 61 4.89 13.73 -15.89
N PRO A 62 5.95 12.92 -16.02
CA PRO A 62 6.18 12.12 -17.24
C PRO A 62 4.99 11.22 -17.60
N GLU A 63 4.28 10.69 -16.58
CA GLU A 63 3.13 9.82 -16.76
C GLU A 63 1.95 10.55 -17.41
N MET A 64 1.66 11.80 -17.04
CA MET A 64 0.63 12.62 -17.67
C MET A 64 0.91 12.83 -19.16
N ILE A 65 2.16 13.12 -19.51
CA ILE A 65 2.58 13.31 -20.90
C ILE A 65 2.45 11.99 -21.66
N ALA A 66 2.95 10.91 -21.08
CA ALA A 66 2.88 9.58 -21.68
C ALA A 66 1.43 9.11 -21.88
N GLU A 67 0.54 9.38 -20.95
CA GLU A 67 -0.88 9.03 -21.06
C GLU A 67 -1.56 9.78 -22.21
N CYS A 68 -1.31 11.09 -22.36
CA CYS A 68 -1.82 11.87 -23.49
C CYS A 68 -1.33 11.30 -24.83
N VAL A 69 -0.03 11.03 -24.96
CA VAL A 69 0.57 10.50 -26.18
C VAL A 69 0.05 9.10 -26.51
N ASN A 70 0.02 8.19 -25.53
CA ASN A 70 -0.40 6.81 -25.73
C ASN A 70 -1.90 6.73 -26.07
N THR A 71 -2.74 7.54 -25.42
CA THR A 71 -4.17 7.62 -25.73
C THR A 71 -4.40 8.08 -27.17
N LEU A 72 -3.67 9.10 -27.62
CA LEU A 72 -3.77 9.59 -28.99
C LEU A 72 -3.22 8.57 -29.99
N LYS A 73 -2.09 7.94 -29.71
CA LYS A 73 -1.45 6.92 -30.54
C LYS A 73 -2.34 5.69 -30.74
N ASN A 74 -3.00 5.25 -29.67
CA ASN A 74 -3.83 4.05 -29.70
C ASN A 74 -5.24 4.27 -30.28
N ASN A 75 -5.64 5.53 -30.54
CA ASN A 75 -6.94 5.84 -31.13
C ASN A 75 -6.82 6.83 -32.28
N GLN A 76 -6.83 6.30 -33.49
CA GLN A 76 -6.68 7.09 -34.74
C GLN A 76 -7.85 8.06 -35.01
N LYS A 77 -8.99 7.90 -34.31
CA LYS A 77 -10.13 8.82 -34.47
C LYS A 77 -9.97 10.11 -33.66
N LEU A 78 -9.03 10.12 -32.68
CA LEU A 78 -8.77 11.30 -31.89
C LEU A 78 -7.84 12.26 -32.61
N ASP A 79 -8.16 13.54 -32.50
CA ASP A 79 -7.35 14.65 -33.03
C ASP A 79 -6.42 15.21 -31.94
N THR A 80 -6.94 15.31 -30.70
CA THR A 80 -6.26 15.95 -29.60
C THR A 80 -6.58 15.23 -28.29
N VAL A 81 -5.58 15.09 -27.43
CA VAL A 81 -5.72 14.60 -26.05
C VAL A 81 -4.98 15.55 -25.13
N PHE A 82 -5.63 16.03 -24.07
CA PHE A 82 -4.99 16.91 -23.11
C PHE A 82 -5.48 16.65 -21.68
N SER A 83 -4.69 17.10 -20.71
CA SER A 83 -5.09 17.05 -19.31
C SER A 83 -6.01 18.19 -18.96
N ALA A 84 -7.00 17.94 -18.09
CA ALA A 84 -7.88 18.97 -17.57
C ALA A 84 -8.32 18.66 -16.15
N TYR A 85 -8.48 19.70 -15.35
CA TYR A 85 -8.91 19.59 -13.96
C TYR A 85 -10.43 19.66 -13.88
N LYS A 86 -11.03 18.66 -13.24
CA LYS A 86 -12.47 18.61 -12.99
C LYS A 86 -12.88 19.65 -11.97
N THR A 87 -13.81 20.51 -12.34
CA THR A 87 -14.29 21.59 -11.48
C THR A 87 -15.81 21.57 -11.33
N HIS A 88 -16.29 22.05 -10.18
CA HIS A 88 -17.69 22.32 -9.93
C HIS A 88 -17.96 23.81 -9.77
N LYS A 89 -17.01 24.64 -10.17
CA LYS A 89 -17.20 26.08 -10.28
C LYS A 89 -18.20 26.37 -11.39
N HIS A 90 -18.96 27.45 -11.23
CA HIS A 90 -19.85 27.96 -12.26
C HIS A 90 -19.13 29.05 -13.02
N PHE A 91 -19.22 29.00 -14.36
CA PHE A 91 -18.62 29.97 -15.25
C PHE A 91 -19.69 30.85 -15.87
N TRP A 92 -19.38 32.14 -16.02
CA TRP A 92 -20.19 33.15 -16.62
C TRP A 92 -19.37 33.88 -17.68
N ARG A 93 -20.02 34.36 -18.71
CA ARG A 93 -19.41 35.17 -19.75
C ARG A 93 -20.12 36.51 -19.80
N GLU A 94 -19.37 37.60 -19.83
CA GLU A 94 -19.87 38.94 -20.08
C GLU A 94 -20.08 39.10 -21.58
N ASN A 95 -21.21 39.66 -21.94
CA ASN A 95 -21.60 40.01 -23.30
C ASN A 95 -21.21 41.46 -23.61
N GLU A 96 -21.19 41.86 -24.88
CA GLU A 96 -20.84 43.22 -25.29
C GLU A 96 -21.78 44.30 -24.72
N ASP A 97 -23.00 43.94 -24.38
CA ASP A 97 -23.98 44.82 -23.77
C ASP A 97 -23.88 44.90 -22.22
N GLY A 98 -22.87 44.26 -21.62
CA GLY A 98 -22.69 44.24 -20.17
C GLY A 98 -23.56 43.23 -19.43
N THR A 99 -24.34 42.40 -20.12
CA THR A 99 -25.10 41.30 -19.51
C THR A 99 -24.20 40.08 -19.34
N PHE A 100 -24.64 39.10 -18.53
CA PHE A 100 -23.87 37.90 -18.22
C PHE A 100 -24.63 36.63 -18.56
N ASP A 101 -24.03 35.78 -19.37
CA ASP A 101 -24.50 34.43 -19.69
C ASP A 101 -23.82 33.38 -18.82
N ARG A 102 -24.66 32.50 -18.25
CA ARG A 102 -24.13 31.37 -17.50
C ARG A 102 -23.71 30.24 -18.45
N LEU A 103 -22.42 29.87 -18.44
CA LEU A 103 -21.87 28.83 -19.29
C LEU A 103 -22.08 27.41 -18.76
N THR A 104 -22.41 27.27 -17.46
CA THR A 104 -22.65 25.98 -16.81
C THR A 104 -24.13 25.85 -16.39
N GLU A 105 -24.67 24.62 -16.44
CA GLU A 105 -26.05 24.34 -16.04
C GLU A 105 -26.31 24.79 -14.59
N ALA A 106 -27.48 25.44 -14.36
CA ALA A 106 -27.90 25.87 -13.05
C ALA A 106 -28.45 24.68 -12.25
N THR A 107 -27.61 24.00 -11.50
CA THR A 107 -28.06 22.97 -10.57
C THR A 107 -27.90 23.43 -9.13
N TYR A 108 -29.05 23.63 -8.46
CA TYR A 108 -29.10 23.95 -7.03
C TYR A 108 -29.05 22.70 -6.12
N SER A 109 -28.44 21.63 -6.60
CA SER A 109 -28.28 20.40 -5.84
C SER A 109 -27.02 20.45 -4.98
N ALA A 110 -27.00 19.64 -3.90
CA ALA A 110 -25.80 19.45 -3.09
C ALA A 110 -24.61 19.07 -3.97
N ARG A 111 -23.41 19.57 -3.63
CA ARG A 111 -22.16 19.40 -4.40
C ARG A 111 -21.93 17.97 -4.84
N GLN A 112 -22.23 16.99 -3.98
CA GLN A 112 -22.09 15.55 -4.24
C GLN A 112 -23.18 14.97 -5.17
N LYS A 113 -24.27 15.70 -5.36
CA LYS A 113 -25.42 15.28 -6.20
C LYS A 113 -25.50 16.05 -7.52
N ARG A 114 -24.58 16.97 -7.80
CA ARG A 114 -24.53 17.71 -9.07
C ARG A 114 -24.24 16.73 -10.19
N GLY A 115 -25.14 16.70 -11.12
CA GLY A 115 -25.40 15.67 -12.12
C GLY A 115 -24.22 15.09 -12.92
N LYS A 116 -24.54 14.18 -13.81
CA LYS A 116 -23.60 13.35 -14.61
C LYS A 116 -22.70 14.13 -15.57
N LYS A 117 -22.95 15.42 -15.83
CA LYS A 117 -22.12 16.26 -16.68
C LYS A 117 -21.07 16.97 -15.83
N SER A 118 -19.79 16.62 -16.03
CA SER A 118 -18.65 17.27 -15.40
C SER A 118 -18.17 18.44 -16.24
N THR A 119 -17.84 19.55 -15.57
CA THR A 119 -17.14 20.69 -16.20
C THR A 119 -15.65 20.53 -15.94
N PHE A 120 -14.85 20.75 -16.96
CA PHE A 120 -13.40 20.67 -16.87
C PHE A 120 -12.80 22.04 -17.15
N ARG A 121 -11.80 22.43 -16.36
CA ARG A 121 -10.89 23.51 -16.72
C ARG A 121 -9.78 22.92 -17.56
N GLU A 122 -9.56 23.51 -18.72
CA GLU A 122 -8.53 23.08 -19.64
C GLU A 122 -7.14 23.46 -19.11
N ASP A 123 -6.24 22.49 -19.04
CA ASP A 123 -4.85 22.66 -18.59
C ASP A 123 -3.91 22.16 -19.72
N GLN A 124 -4.09 22.69 -20.94
CA GLN A 124 -3.34 22.23 -22.13
C GLN A 124 -1.83 22.47 -22.02
N GLY A 125 -1.42 23.52 -21.32
CA GLY A 125 -0.01 23.80 -21.09
C GLY A 125 0.68 22.79 -20.18
N LEU A 126 -0.09 22.09 -19.36
CA LEU A 126 0.43 21.05 -18.47
C LEU A 126 0.83 19.78 -19.25
N ALA A 127 -0.07 19.24 -20.06
CA ALA A 127 0.18 18.12 -20.96
C ALA A 127 -0.89 18.09 -22.08
N SER A 128 -0.47 18.25 -23.32
CA SER A 128 -1.33 18.15 -24.50
C SER A 128 -0.59 17.44 -25.64
N ALA A 129 -1.26 16.46 -26.25
CA ALA A 129 -0.78 15.77 -27.45
C ALA A 129 -1.82 15.89 -28.55
N PHE A 130 -1.40 16.19 -29.77
CA PHE A 130 -2.30 16.35 -30.92
C PHE A 130 -1.65 15.92 -32.23
N ARG A 131 -2.49 15.64 -33.24
CA ARG A 131 -2.03 15.27 -34.57
C ARG A 131 -1.35 16.45 -35.24
N ALA A 132 -0.14 16.25 -35.77
CA ALA A 132 0.63 17.30 -36.43
C ALA A 132 -0.09 17.88 -37.64
N ASP A 133 -0.94 17.10 -38.31
CA ASP A 133 -1.73 17.54 -39.46
C ASP A 133 -2.77 18.64 -39.13
N LEU A 134 -3.20 18.74 -37.85
CA LEU A 134 -4.02 19.87 -37.44
C LEU A 134 -3.33 21.20 -37.65
N LEU A 135 -2.05 21.32 -37.28
CA LEU A 135 -1.27 22.53 -37.52
C LEU A 135 -0.92 22.74 -38.99
N ARG A 136 -0.60 21.65 -39.70
CA ARG A 136 -0.26 21.77 -41.13
C ARG A 136 -1.43 22.30 -41.95
N ASN A 137 -2.65 21.81 -41.66
CA ASN A 137 -3.81 22.02 -42.51
C ASN A 137 -4.80 23.08 -42.00
N SER A 138 -4.80 23.43 -40.72
CA SER A 138 -5.86 24.28 -40.14
C SER A 138 -5.39 25.28 -39.11
N ASP A 139 -4.10 25.41 -38.86
CA ASP A 139 -3.53 26.28 -37.81
C ASP A 139 -4.19 26.11 -36.43
N LYS A 140 -4.59 24.87 -36.09
CA LYS A 140 -5.24 24.53 -34.82
C LYS A 140 -4.47 23.43 -34.13
N ARG A 141 -4.48 23.46 -32.79
CA ARG A 141 -3.97 22.37 -31.95
C ARG A 141 -5.09 21.56 -31.31
N VAL A 142 -6.32 22.07 -31.31
CA VAL A 142 -7.50 21.36 -30.82
C VAL A 142 -8.40 21.02 -31.99
N GLY A 143 -8.59 19.74 -32.24
CA GLY A 143 -9.45 19.22 -33.30
C GLY A 143 -10.89 19.03 -32.82
N LYS A 144 -11.70 18.37 -33.66
CA LYS A 144 -13.11 18.06 -33.31
C LYS A 144 -13.25 16.88 -32.35
N ASN A 145 -12.38 15.89 -32.47
CA ASN A 145 -12.42 14.66 -31.67
C ASN A 145 -11.39 14.73 -30.54
N VAL A 146 -11.88 15.16 -29.38
CA VAL A 146 -11.03 15.41 -28.20
C VAL A 146 -11.26 14.34 -27.14
N LYS A 147 -10.18 13.90 -26.50
CA LYS A 147 -10.23 13.14 -25.25
C LYS A 147 -9.56 13.93 -24.14
N ILE A 148 -10.26 14.07 -23.03
CA ILE A 148 -9.73 14.69 -21.82
C ILE A 148 -9.22 13.60 -20.89
N ILE A 149 -8.01 13.79 -20.36
CA ILE A 149 -7.44 13.04 -19.25
C ILE A 149 -7.74 13.83 -17.97
N GLU A 150 -8.50 13.23 -17.08
CA GLU A 150 -8.86 13.89 -15.81
C GLU A 150 -7.65 13.99 -14.90
N ASN A 151 -7.29 15.23 -14.55
CA ASN A 151 -6.21 15.51 -13.62
C ASN A 151 -6.78 15.78 -12.23
N ASN A 152 -6.39 14.98 -11.26
CA ASN A 152 -6.84 15.06 -9.87
C ASN A 152 -5.79 15.66 -8.91
N ASP A 153 -4.61 16.01 -9.42
CA ASP A 153 -3.57 16.64 -8.62
C ASP A 153 -3.81 18.15 -8.53
N PHE A 154 -4.20 18.63 -7.36
CA PHE A 154 -4.47 20.06 -7.13
C PHE A 154 -3.24 20.96 -7.36
N LYS A 155 -2.01 20.44 -7.24
CA LYS A 155 -0.78 21.20 -7.47
C LYS A 155 -0.64 21.58 -8.93
N SER A 156 -1.04 20.71 -9.81
CA SER A 156 -0.96 20.93 -11.26
C SER A 156 -1.96 21.98 -11.78
N SER A 157 -2.86 22.46 -10.91
CA SER A 157 -3.73 23.59 -11.23
C SER A 157 -3.06 24.96 -11.07
N ILE A 158 -1.80 25.01 -10.65
CA ILE A 158 -1.03 26.24 -10.49
C ILE A 158 -0.32 26.54 -11.80
N ASP A 159 -0.76 27.61 -12.44
CA ASP A 159 -0.17 28.19 -13.65
C ASP A 159 0.34 29.60 -13.32
N ILE A 160 1.56 29.95 -13.74
CA ILE A 160 2.21 31.18 -13.32
C ILE A 160 1.87 32.30 -14.30
N HIS A 161 1.05 33.27 -13.87
CA HIS A 161 0.70 34.48 -14.62
C HIS A 161 1.21 35.76 -13.97
N ASN A 162 1.55 35.71 -12.67
CA ASN A 162 1.96 36.86 -11.88
C ASN A 162 2.87 36.44 -10.71
N GLU A 163 3.36 37.43 -9.97
CA GLU A 163 4.25 37.20 -8.83
C GLU A 163 3.62 36.38 -7.70
N PHE A 164 2.31 36.49 -7.50
CA PHE A 164 1.60 35.69 -6.49
C PHE A 164 1.56 34.22 -6.88
N ASP A 165 1.27 33.92 -8.16
CA ASP A 165 1.31 32.55 -8.67
C ASP A 165 2.71 31.95 -8.57
N PHE A 166 3.73 32.76 -8.86
CA PHE A 166 5.13 32.37 -8.70
C PHE A 166 5.47 32.05 -7.25
N TRP A 167 5.10 32.92 -6.30
CA TRP A 167 5.27 32.68 -4.88
C TRP A 167 4.51 31.43 -4.40
N LEU A 168 3.29 31.23 -4.88
CA LEU A 168 2.49 30.04 -4.57
C LEU A 168 3.16 28.76 -5.11
N ALA A 169 3.60 28.77 -6.37
CA ALA A 169 4.31 27.68 -7.00
C ALA A 169 5.62 27.34 -6.24
N GLU A 170 6.39 28.34 -5.88
CA GLU A 170 7.62 28.17 -5.08
C GLU A 170 7.33 27.58 -3.71
N THR A 171 6.28 28.06 -3.04
CA THR A 171 5.85 27.56 -1.72
C THR A 171 5.42 26.10 -1.80
N VAL A 172 4.62 25.74 -2.80
CA VAL A 172 4.19 24.37 -3.05
C VAL A 172 5.37 23.49 -3.40
N TYR A 173 6.27 23.95 -4.27
CA TYR A 173 7.48 23.23 -4.61
C TYR A 173 8.34 22.92 -3.38
N LYS A 174 8.62 23.92 -2.54
CA LYS A 174 9.41 23.77 -1.31
C LYS A 174 8.75 22.82 -0.31
N LYS A 175 7.43 22.95 -0.11
CA LYS A 175 6.71 22.15 0.91
C LYS A 175 6.38 20.73 0.49
N TRP A 176 5.98 20.53 -0.74
CA TRP A 176 5.49 19.21 -1.20
C TRP A 176 6.41 18.54 -2.21
N VAL A 177 6.76 19.20 -3.31
CA VAL A 177 7.52 18.56 -4.39
C VAL A 177 8.95 18.24 -3.96
N LYS A 178 9.60 19.15 -3.25
CA LYS A 178 10.95 18.90 -2.71
C LYS A 178 10.92 17.79 -1.67
N LYS A 179 9.93 17.79 -0.76
CA LYS A 179 9.76 16.71 0.22
C LYS A 179 9.38 15.38 -0.44
N GLU A 180 8.53 15.38 -1.46
CA GLU A 180 8.22 14.17 -2.23
C GLU A 180 9.42 13.70 -3.03
N LYS A 181 10.17 14.60 -3.68
CA LYS A 181 11.44 14.25 -4.34
C LYS A 181 12.49 13.74 -3.35
N GLU A 182 12.62 14.37 -2.19
CA GLU A 182 13.50 13.90 -1.12
C GLU A 182 13.01 12.58 -0.52
N LYS A 183 11.70 12.37 -0.42
CA LYS A 183 11.08 11.11 0.00
C LYS A 183 11.22 10.03 -1.07
N ASN A 184 11.02 10.37 -2.33
CA ASN A 184 11.19 9.47 -3.48
C ASN A 184 12.66 9.26 -3.82
N GLN A 185 13.55 10.24 -3.66
CA GLN A 185 15.00 10.07 -3.70
C GLN A 185 15.50 9.27 -2.50
N LYS A 186 14.92 9.43 -1.31
CA LYS A 186 15.20 8.54 -0.18
C LYS A 186 14.68 7.12 -0.40
N SER A 187 13.57 6.93 -1.09
CA SER A 187 13.08 5.60 -1.48
C SER A 187 13.83 5.01 -2.69
N SER A 188 14.26 5.82 -3.65
CA SER A 188 15.15 5.40 -4.74
C SER A 188 16.62 5.32 -4.31
N ASN A 189 17.06 6.18 -3.38
CA ASN A 189 18.37 6.09 -2.72
C ASN A 189 18.47 4.94 -1.71
N PHE A 190 17.36 4.26 -1.39
CA PHE A 190 17.41 3.03 -0.61
C PHE A 190 18.18 1.92 -1.35
N LEU A 191 18.18 1.95 -2.68
CA LEU A 191 18.95 1.01 -3.51
C LEU A 191 20.29 1.57 -4.02
N GLY A 192 20.61 2.86 -3.78
CA GLY A 192 21.84 3.51 -4.26
C GLY A 192 21.95 3.53 -5.79
N ASN A 193 22.40 4.63 -6.35
CA ASN A 193 22.60 4.75 -7.81
C ASN A 193 23.93 4.10 -8.29
N ASP A 194 24.72 3.57 -7.37
CA ASP A 194 25.97 2.86 -7.64
C ASP A 194 26.04 1.55 -6.84
N LEU A 195 26.84 0.61 -7.31
CA LEU A 195 27.00 -0.72 -6.72
C LEU A 195 27.36 -0.69 -5.24
N LYS A 196 28.21 0.27 -4.82
CA LYS A 196 28.65 0.40 -3.44
C LYS A 196 27.52 0.79 -2.51
N SER A 197 26.76 1.84 -2.87
CA SER A 197 25.59 2.29 -2.11
C SER A 197 24.50 1.23 -2.06
N TRP A 198 24.25 0.53 -3.17
CA TRP A 198 23.30 -0.57 -3.23
C TRP A 198 23.67 -1.73 -2.29
N SER A 199 24.91 -2.21 -2.36
CA SER A 199 25.38 -3.32 -1.51
C SER A 199 25.40 -2.94 -0.02
N GLN A 200 25.76 -1.69 0.29
CA GLN A 200 25.75 -1.18 1.66
C GLN A 200 24.31 -1.07 2.20
N SER A 201 23.35 -0.62 1.39
CA SER A 201 21.96 -0.50 1.81
C SER A 201 21.34 -1.85 2.18
N ILE A 202 21.60 -2.90 1.38
CA ILE A 202 21.15 -4.28 1.66
C ILE A 202 21.77 -4.78 2.97
N ARG A 203 23.10 -4.71 3.09
CA ARG A 203 23.80 -5.16 4.31
C ARG A 203 23.30 -4.41 5.56
N ASN A 204 23.21 -3.10 5.47
CA ASN A 204 22.81 -2.27 6.61
C ASN A 204 21.35 -2.52 6.99
N GLY A 205 20.46 -2.69 6.00
CA GLY A 205 19.06 -3.05 6.24
C GLY A 205 18.95 -4.39 6.97
N TYR A 206 19.65 -5.40 6.52
CA TYR A 206 19.68 -6.72 7.14
C TYR A 206 20.15 -6.67 8.60
N ILE A 207 21.31 -6.05 8.88
CA ILE A 207 21.87 -5.97 10.23
C ILE A 207 20.94 -5.18 11.16
N ARG A 208 20.44 -4.01 10.72
CA ARG A 208 19.58 -3.15 11.54
C ARG A 208 18.25 -3.81 11.88
N SER A 209 17.64 -4.51 10.93
CA SER A 209 16.37 -5.21 11.18
C SER A 209 16.53 -6.29 12.26
N TYR A 210 17.64 -7.03 12.24
CA TYR A 210 17.94 -8.02 13.28
C TYR A 210 18.21 -7.39 14.65
N VAL A 211 18.94 -6.28 14.70
CA VAL A 211 19.19 -5.54 15.96
C VAL A 211 17.88 -5.03 16.55
N ILE A 212 17.01 -4.43 15.73
CA ILE A 212 15.70 -3.93 16.18
C ILE A 212 14.83 -5.08 16.69
N PHE A 213 14.77 -6.19 15.96
CA PHE A 213 14.06 -7.39 16.41
C PHE A 213 14.60 -7.92 17.74
N ALA A 214 15.93 -8.08 17.88
CA ALA A 214 16.54 -8.59 19.10
C ALA A 214 16.23 -7.72 20.32
N LEU A 215 16.25 -6.39 20.18
CA LEU A 215 15.95 -5.47 21.28
C LEU A 215 14.44 -5.40 21.61
N HIS A 216 13.56 -5.69 20.65
CA HIS A 216 12.14 -5.92 20.93
C HIS A 216 11.91 -7.23 21.68
N GLU A 217 12.44 -8.33 21.17
CA GLU A 217 12.20 -9.68 21.71
C GLU A 217 12.80 -9.84 23.12
N THR A 218 13.95 -9.22 23.38
CA THR A 218 14.57 -9.20 24.72
C THR A 218 13.95 -8.21 25.68
N GLY A 219 12.96 -7.43 25.26
CA GLY A 219 12.24 -6.45 26.09
C GLY A 219 13.00 -5.15 26.37
N VAL A 220 14.18 -4.95 25.80
CA VAL A 220 15.01 -3.75 26.01
C VAL A 220 14.26 -2.48 25.68
N PHE A 221 13.61 -2.41 24.51
CA PHE A 221 12.84 -1.22 24.13
C PHE A 221 11.65 -0.96 25.05
N ASN A 222 10.97 -2.03 25.53
CA ASN A 222 9.88 -1.90 26.50
C ASN A 222 10.37 -1.37 27.85
N LEU A 223 11.55 -1.80 28.29
CA LEU A 223 12.20 -1.29 29.49
C LEU A 223 12.58 0.19 29.33
N MET A 224 13.22 0.56 28.20
CA MET A 224 13.61 1.95 27.90
C MET A 224 12.39 2.88 27.74
N LYS A 225 11.25 2.38 27.26
CA LYS A 225 10.00 3.16 27.21
C LYS A 225 9.46 3.50 28.60
N LYS A 226 9.63 2.59 29.56
CA LYS A 226 9.18 2.78 30.95
C LYS A 226 10.14 3.60 31.78
N GLN A 227 11.45 3.53 31.48
CA GLN A 227 12.53 4.15 32.26
C GLN A 227 13.43 4.96 31.30
N LYS A 228 13.51 6.28 31.54
CA LYS A 228 14.04 7.21 30.53
C LYS A 228 15.53 7.09 30.26
N GLU A 229 16.34 6.78 31.26
CA GLU A 229 17.82 6.73 31.11
C GLU A 229 18.36 5.51 31.86
N LEU A 230 19.03 4.62 31.12
CA LEU A 230 19.54 3.36 31.65
C LEU A 230 20.96 3.09 31.18
N SER A 231 21.84 2.65 32.07
CA SER A 231 23.14 2.12 31.69
C SER A 231 23.03 0.69 31.10
N VAL A 232 24.08 0.24 30.44
CA VAL A 232 24.14 -1.13 29.91
C VAL A 232 24.00 -2.16 31.03
N GLU A 233 24.59 -1.89 32.20
CA GLU A 233 24.52 -2.78 33.38
C GLU A 233 23.09 -2.86 33.91
N GLU A 234 22.40 -1.74 33.99
CA GLU A 234 21.00 -1.69 34.43
C GLU A 234 20.07 -2.45 33.46
N ILE A 235 20.26 -2.27 32.16
CA ILE A 235 19.48 -2.98 31.13
C ILE A 235 19.79 -4.49 31.18
N SER A 236 21.09 -4.83 31.21
CA SER A 236 21.55 -6.23 31.27
C SER A 236 20.97 -6.97 32.46
N SER A 237 21.02 -6.35 33.65
CA SER A 237 20.49 -6.95 34.88
C SER A 237 18.98 -7.17 34.80
N LYS A 238 18.23 -6.15 34.34
CA LYS A 238 16.74 -6.20 34.30
C LYS A 238 16.19 -7.11 33.21
N CYS A 239 16.90 -7.24 32.08
CA CYS A 239 16.50 -8.08 30.95
C CYS A 239 17.24 -9.43 30.92
N ASN A 240 18.11 -9.72 31.88
CA ASN A 240 18.94 -10.93 31.95
C ASN A 240 19.77 -11.15 30.66
N LEU A 241 20.57 -10.15 30.26
CA LEU A 241 21.32 -10.14 29.02
C LEU A 241 22.85 -10.11 29.28
N ASN A 242 23.63 -10.56 28.29
CA ASN A 242 25.07 -10.42 28.31
C ASN A 242 25.47 -8.94 28.16
N PRO A 243 26.13 -8.31 29.16
CA PRO A 243 26.41 -6.89 29.14
C PRO A 243 27.39 -6.47 28.03
N LYS A 244 28.40 -7.30 27.75
CA LYS A 244 29.39 -7.01 26.70
C LYS A 244 28.76 -7.00 25.31
N LEU A 245 27.89 -7.97 25.02
CA LEU A 245 27.18 -8.04 23.75
C LEU A 245 26.15 -6.90 23.64
N LEU A 246 25.42 -6.62 24.71
CA LEU A 246 24.45 -5.54 24.76
C LEU A 246 25.11 -4.18 24.52
N ASP A 247 26.27 -3.89 25.12
CA ASP A 247 27.03 -2.65 24.87
C ASP A 247 27.35 -2.48 23.38
N GLY A 248 27.83 -3.53 22.72
CA GLY A 248 28.10 -3.51 21.30
C GLY A 248 26.85 -3.23 20.46
N VAL A 249 25.74 -3.91 20.75
CA VAL A 249 24.45 -3.72 20.06
C VAL A 249 23.89 -2.32 20.26
N MET A 250 23.93 -1.80 21.48
CA MET A 250 23.43 -0.45 21.81
C MET A 250 24.30 0.65 21.15
N ASN A 251 25.62 0.50 21.18
CA ASN A 251 26.51 1.43 20.50
C ASN A 251 26.35 1.37 18.97
N PHE A 252 26.19 0.17 18.39
CA PHE A 252 25.86 0.03 16.97
C PHE A 252 24.60 0.83 16.61
N LEU A 253 23.51 0.65 17.36
CA LEU A 253 22.26 1.34 17.09
C LEU A 253 22.35 2.85 17.30
N TYR A 254 23.07 3.30 18.33
CA TYR A 254 23.33 4.72 18.60
C TYR A 254 24.03 5.40 17.43
N HIS A 255 25.04 4.75 16.83
CA HIS A 255 25.79 5.30 15.71
C HIS A 255 25.11 5.10 14.33
N SER A 256 24.23 4.13 14.19
CA SER A 256 23.58 3.81 12.91
C SER A 256 22.20 4.43 12.74
N ASP A 257 21.56 4.85 13.83
CA ASP A 257 20.18 5.33 13.81
C ASP A 257 19.96 6.52 14.78
N GLN A 258 18.86 7.21 14.60
CA GLN A 258 18.45 8.34 15.45
C GLN A 258 17.31 7.95 16.40
N ILE A 259 17.16 6.66 16.70
CA ILE A 259 16.07 6.14 17.55
C ILE A 259 16.46 6.02 19.03
N ILE A 260 17.76 6.01 19.32
CA ILE A 260 18.28 6.09 20.69
C ILE A 260 19.29 7.21 20.81
N SER A 261 19.46 7.72 22.02
CA SER A 261 20.48 8.70 22.41
C SER A 261 21.36 8.16 23.52
N LYS A 262 22.55 8.71 23.68
CA LYS A 262 23.52 8.34 24.73
C LYS A 262 24.04 9.60 25.41
N GLN A 263 23.90 9.68 26.74
CA GLN A 263 24.49 10.74 27.57
C GLN A 263 25.04 10.11 28.85
N ASN A 264 26.23 10.50 29.28
CA ASN A 264 26.87 10.01 30.54
C ASN A 264 26.84 8.47 30.65
N ASN A 265 27.13 7.75 29.56
CA ASN A 265 27.05 6.30 29.46
C ASN A 265 25.66 5.68 29.71
N LYS A 266 24.60 6.49 29.71
CA LYS A 266 23.22 6.01 29.75
C LYS A 266 22.54 6.18 28.39
N PHE A 267 21.70 5.23 28.05
CA PHE A 267 20.91 5.21 26.84
C PHE A 267 19.46 5.58 27.13
N SER A 268 18.85 6.29 26.19
CA SER A 268 17.42 6.61 26.20
C SER A 268 16.83 6.54 24.82
N LEU A 269 15.52 6.33 24.70
CA LEU A 269 14.82 6.49 23.42
C LEU A 269 14.75 7.99 23.07
N THR A 270 15.01 8.31 21.81
CA THR A 270 14.69 9.64 21.29
C THR A 270 13.18 9.79 21.10
N GLU A 271 12.68 11.02 20.83
CA GLU A 271 11.30 11.23 20.42
C GLU A 271 10.93 10.34 19.22
N LYS A 272 11.78 10.33 18.19
CA LYS A 272 11.65 9.45 17.03
C LYS A 272 11.61 7.95 17.41
N GLY A 273 12.45 7.53 18.35
CA GLY A 273 12.45 6.15 18.84
C GLY A 273 11.14 5.78 19.54
N ASN A 274 10.62 6.67 20.39
CA ASN A 274 9.34 6.47 21.06
C ASN A 274 8.17 6.38 20.06
N ASP A 275 8.18 7.24 19.04
CA ASP A 275 7.11 7.31 18.04
C ASP A 275 7.11 6.12 17.06
N TRP A 276 8.28 5.62 16.70
CA TRP A 276 8.41 4.67 15.59
C TRP A 276 8.50 3.21 16.04
N LEU A 277 9.30 2.91 17.07
CA LEU A 277 9.61 1.52 17.44
C LEU A 277 8.38 0.71 17.85
N PHE A 278 7.35 1.35 18.36
CA PHE A 278 6.14 0.68 18.86
C PHE A 278 4.94 0.78 17.93
N THR A 279 5.18 1.21 16.68
CA THR A 279 4.13 1.21 15.64
C THR A 279 3.89 -0.17 15.07
N ASP A 280 2.65 -0.44 14.67
CA ASP A 280 2.29 -1.73 14.08
C ASP A 280 3.15 -2.12 12.86
N PRO A 281 3.52 -1.22 11.92
CA PRO A 281 4.43 -1.58 10.83
C PRO A 281 5.82 -2.06 11.28
N VAL A 282 6.40 -1.42 12.31
CA VAL A 282 7.73 -1.82 12.82
C VAL A 282 7.64 -3.13 13.59
N LEU A 283 6.60 -3.34 14.38
CA LEU A 283 6.38 -4.58 15.11
C LEU A 283 6.04 -5.74 14.19
N ALA A 284 5.24 -5.52 13.14
CA ALA A 284 4.97 -6.50 12.10
C ALA A 284 6.24 -6.92 11.36
N MET A 285 7.09 -5.96 10.99
CA MET A 285 8.40 -6.23 10.38
C MET A 285 9.30 -7.00 11.35
N SER A 286 9.41 -6.58 12.61
CA SER A 286 10.30 -7.19 13.60
C SER A 286 9.91 -8.63 13.90
N TYR A 287 8.66 -8.88 14.24
CA TYR A 287 8.21 -10.23 14.63
C TYR A 287 7.90 -11.12 13.43
N GLY A 288 7.28 -10.59 12.39
CA GLY A 288 6.95 -11.35 11.18
C GLY A 288 8.16 -11.55 10.28
N ALA A 289 8.50 -10.54 9.48
CA ALA A 289 9.50 -10.68 8.43
C ALA A 289 10.90 -11.06 8.95
N VAL A 290 11.33 -10.51 10.10
CA VAL A 290 12.66 -10.79 10.68
C VAL A 290 12.60 -11.97 11.65
N GLY A 291 11.75 -11.89 12.68
CA GLY A 291 11.75 -12.90 13.73
C GLY A 291 11.29 -14.27 13.26
N ALA A 292 10.14 -14.33 12.60
CA ALA A 292 9.51 -15.59 12.24
C ALA A 292 10.05 -16.21 10.95
N TYR A 293 10.31 -15.37 9.92
CA TYR A 293 10.69 -15.89 8.60
C TYR A 293 12.20 -15.98 8.38
N SER A 294 13.04 -15.29 9.15
CA SER A 294 14.49 -15.39 8.97
C SER A 294 15.03 -16.80 9.10
N CYS A 295 14.49 -17.59 10.04
CA CYS A 295 14.94 -18.98 10.22
C CYS A 295 14.64 -19.86 9.01
N ILE A 296 13.57 -19.58 8.26
CA ILE A 296 13.28 -20.32 7.02
C ILE A 296 14.02 -19.73 5.80
N LEU A 297 14.34 -18.44 5.81
CA LEU A 297 15.16 -17.82 4.76
C LEU A 297 16.61 -18.33 4.77
N THR A 298 17.14 -18.74 5.92
CA THR A 298 18.45 -19.40 5.99
C THR A 298 18.45 -20.77 5.29
N GLU A 299 17.28 -21.39 5.15
CA GLU A 299 17.09 -22.68 4.47
C GLU A 299 16.74 -22.53 2.98
N LEU A 300 16.72 -21.29 2.44
CA LEU A 300 16.36 -21.04 1.05
C LEU A 300 17.30 -21.75 0.06
N VAL A 301 18.61 -21.74 0.31
CA VAL A 301 19.59 -22.40 -0.59
C VAL A 301 19.38 -23.91 -0.65
N PRO A 302 19.36 -24.65 0.47
CA PRO A 302 19.08 -26.09 0.42
C PRO A 302 17.67 -26.39 -0.11
N SER A 303 16.68 -25.53 0.14
CA SER A 303 15.33 -25.71 -0.43
C SER A 303 15.30 -25.55 -1.96
N LEU A 304 16.01 -24.55 -2.50
CA LEU A 304 16.15 -24.36 -3.96
C LEU A 304 16.87 -25.55 -4.63
N ARG A 305 17.71 -26.26 -3.89
CA ARG A 305 18.40 -27.48 -4.35
C ARG A 305 17.60 -28.77 -4.12
N ASN A 306 16.39 -28.68 -3.57
CA ASN A 306 15.57 -29.81 -3.14
C ASN A 306 16.27 -30.72 -2.08
N GLU A 307 17.21 -30.17 -1.30
CA GLU A 307 17.94 -30.87 -0.25
C GLU A 307 17.16 -30.86 1.08
N LYS A 308 16.30 -29.85 1.27
CA LYS A 308 15.44 -29.68 2.46
C LYS A 308 14.02 -29.26 2.07
N LYS A 309 13.06 -29.67 2.88
CA LYS A 309 11.63 -29.39 2.68
C LYS A 309 11.01 -28.79 3.94
N TYR A 310 10.27 -27.69 3.77
CA TYR A 310 9.48 -27.09 4.84
C TYR A 310 8.43 -28.07 5.38
N GLY A 311 8.25 -28.05 6.71
CA GLY A 311 7.33 -28.96 7.40
C GLY A 311 7.92 -30.34 7.71
N VAL A 312 9.12 -30.65 7.18
CA VAL A 312 9.85 -31.90 7.42
C VAL A 312 11.19 -31.61 8.09
N ASP A 313 12.05 -30.81 7.42
CA ASP A 313 13.42 -30.54 7.88
C ASP A 313 13.52 -29.24 8.68
N PHE A 314 12.60 -28.32 8.47
CA PHE A 314 12.51 -27.04 9.18
C PHE A 314 11.09 -26.49 9.17
N ILE A 315 10.79 -25.62 10.16
CA ILE A 315 9.52 -24.93 10.30
C ILE A 315 9.74 -23.47 10.73
N ARG A 316 8.76 -22.63 10.51
CA ARG A 316 8.73 -21.24 11.02
C ARG A 316 8.40 -21.20 12.51
N LYS A 317 8.78 -20.12 13.19
CA LYS A 317 8.45 -19.92 14.61
C LYS A 317 7.01 -19.39 14.74
N GLY A 318 6.11 -20.27 15.16
CA GLY A 318 4.67 -19.97 15.22
C GLY A 318 4.30 -18.81 16.15
N ASP A 319 4.96 -18.70 17.31
CA ASP A 319 4.77 -17.60 18.27
C ASP A 319 5.12 -16.22 17.68
N LEU A 320 6.19 -16.14 16.90
CA LEU A 320 6.61 -14.91 16.22
C LEU A 320 5.72 -14.59 15.03
N ILE A 321 5.21 -15.61 14.32
CA ILE A 321 4.18 -15.43 13.28
C ILE A 321 2.94 -14.79 13.88
N ALA A 322 2.43 -15.32 14.98
CA ALA A 322 1.24 -14.79 15.63
C ALA A 322 1.42 -13.33 16.04
N LYS A 323 2.57 -12.99 16.67
CA LYS A 323 2.90 -11.60 17.02
C LYS A 323 2.95 -10.69 15.77
N GLY A 324 3.62 -11.12 14.70
CA GLY A 324 3.74 -10.36 13.45
C GLY A 324 2.39 -10.17 12.74
N SER A 325 1.61 -11.23 12.61
CA SER A 325 0.29 -11.22 11.98
C SER A 325 -0.71 -10.34 12.75
N TYR A 326 -0.65 -10.33 14.08
CA TYR A 326 -1.45 -9.41 14.89
C TYR A 326 -1.22 -7.95 14.49
N HIS A 327 0.05 -7.51 14.41
CA HIS A 327 0.37 -6.13 14.04
C HIS A 327 0.06 -5.81 12.57
N THR A 328 0.11 -6.79 11.69
CA THR A 328 -0.32 -6.64 10.29
C THR A 328 -1.84 -6.52 10.18
N GLY A 329 -2.58 -7.34 10.92
CA GLY A 329 -4.04 -7.49 10.80
C GLY A 329 -4.87 -6.52 11.65
N LYS A 330 -4.27 -5.86 12.64
CA LYS A 330 -4.98 -5.04 13.64
C LYS A 330 -5.91 -3.98 13.06
N GLY A 331 -5.52 -3.35 11.95
CA GLY A 331 -6.35 -2.36 11.25
C GLY A 331 -7.62 -2.93 10.60
N ASN A 332 -7.73 -4.25 10.48
CA ASN A 332 -8.82 -4.94 9.79
C ASN A 332 -9.90 -5.47 10.76
N TYR A 333 -9.61 -5.54 12.07
CA TYR A 333 -10.58 -6.04 13.06
C TYR A 333 -11.79 -5.14 13.29
N PRO A 334 -11.73 -3.80 13.19
CA PRO A 334 -12.88 -2.95 13.42
C PRO A 334 -14.10 -3.33 12.57
N TRP A 335 -13.91 -3.61 11.29
CA TRP A 335 -15.01 -4.01 10.41
C TRP A 335 -15.67 -5.31 10.86
N VAL A 336 -14.88 -6.32 11.21
CA VAL A 336 -15.40 -7.62 11.71
C VAL A 336 -16.19 -7.40 13.00
N LEU A 337 -15.67 -6.61 13.93
CA LEU A 337 -16.34 -6.28 15.19
C LEU A 337 -17.67 -5.55 15.00
N ASP A 338 -17.66 -4.54 14.11
CA ASP A 338 -18.87 -3.77 13.83
C ASP A 338 -19.95 -4.68 13.22
N LYS A 339 -19.57 -5.54 12.28
CA LYS A 339 -20.48 -6.52 11.68
C LYS A 339 -20.97 -7.56 12.68
N MET A 340 -20.11 -8.07 13.56
CA MET A 340 -20.54 -8.98 14.64
C MET A 340 -21.57 -8.31 15.55
N LYS A 341 -21.39 -7.03 15.90
CA LYS A 341 -22.35 -6.26 16.69
C LYS A 341 -23.67 -6.03 15.95
N GLU A 342 -23.60 -5.61 14.68
CA GLU A 342 -24.80 -5.42 13.84
C GLU A 342 -25.64 -6.70 13.73
N MET A 343 -24.97 -7.85 13.65
CA MET A 343 -25.61 -9.16 13.53
C MET A 343 -25.97 -9.80 14.88
N GLY A 344 -25.68 -9.15 15.99
CA GLY A 344 -26.02 -9.62 17.33
C GLY A 344 -25.21 -10.84 17.79
N ILE A 345 -23.99 -11.05 17.25
CA ILE A 345 -23.09 -12.14 17.61
C ILE A 345 -22.61 -11.95 19.05
N LYS A 346 -22.82 -12.95 19.91
CA LYS A 346 -22.42 -12.93 21.33
C LYS A 346 -21.34 -13.94 21.65
N LYS A 347 -21.22 -14.98 20.84
CA LYS A 347 -20.20 -16.02 21.02
C LYS A 347 -19.62 -16.41 19.67
N VAL A 348 -18.28 -16.37 19.55
CA VAL A 348 -17.56 -16.65 18.30
C VAL A 348 -16.49 -17.71 18.54
N ALA A 349 -16.32 -18.63 17.58
CA ALA A 349 -15.18 -19.54 17.55
C ALA A 349 -14.12 -19.04 16.58
N ASP A 350 -12.88 -18.90 17.06
CA ASP A 350 -11.71 -18.50 16.27
C ASP A 350 -10.98 -19.76 15.80
N LEU A 351 -11.02 -20.04 14.50
CA LEU A 351 -10.48 -21.24 13.89
C LEU A 351 -9.02 -21.02 13.50
N GLY A 352 -8.13 -21.92 13.93
CA GLY A 352 -6.69 -21.73 13.81
C GLY A 352 -6.22 -20.59 14.71
N CYS A 353 -6.68 -20.57 15.96
CA CYS A 353 -6.50 -19.43 16.87
C CYS A 353 -5.05 -19.16 17.26
N GLY A 354 -4.13 -20.11 17.05
CA GLY A 354 -2.73 -19.98 17.43
C GLY A 354 -2.59 -19.58 18.91
N SER A 355 -1.89 -18.49 19.18
CA SER A 355 -1.73 -17.88 20.50
C SER A 355 -2.94 -17.05 20.98
N ALA A 356 -4.09 -17.18 20.34
CA ALA A 356 -5.37 -16.53 20.67
C ALA A 356 -5.39 -14.99 20.54
N ASP A 357 -4.47 -14.39 19.79
CA ASP A 357 -4.40 -12.93 19.68
C ASP A 357 -5.66 -12.30 19.12
N VAL A 358 -6.23 -12.89 18.07
CA VAL A 358 -7.44 -12.38 17.42
C VAL A 358 -8.60 -12.41 18.40
N ILE A 359 -8.89 -13.58 18.99
CA ILE A 359 -10.04 -13.72 19.88
C ILE A 359 -9.90 -12.91 21.18
N ILE A 360 -8.67 -12.75 21.70
CA ILE A 360 -8.38 -11.87 22.84
C ILE A 360 -8.76 -10.42 22.50
N ASN A 361 -8.36 -9.95 21.32
CA ASN A 361 -8.64 -8.58 20.89
C ASN A 361 -10.12 -8.33 20.61
N LEU A 362 -10.80 -9.29 19.98
CA LEU A 362 -12.24 -9.24 19.80
C LEU A 362 -12.97 -9.13 21.15
N CYS A 363 -12.63 -9.98 22.10
CA CYS A 363 -13.22 -9.95 23.43
C CYS A 363 -12.84 -8.71 24.27
N LYS A 364 -11.66 -8.12 24.07
CA LYS A 364 -11.30 -6.83 24.69
C LYS A 364 -12.09 -5.66 24.14
N SER A 365 -12.38 -5.69 22.84
CA SER A 365 -13.09 -4.62 22.16
C SER A 365 -14.61 -4.68 22.33
N ASP A 366 -15.13 -5.85 22.77
CA ASP A 366 -16.52 -6.02 23.17
C ASP A 366 -16.61 -6.84 24.46
N ASN A 367 -17.03 -6.20 25.54
CA ASN A 367 -17.15 -6.85 26.87
C ASN A 367 -18.23 -7.94 26.92
N ASN A 368 -19.18 -7.95 26.01
CA ASN A 368 -20.26 -8.94 25.94
C ASN A 368 -19.90 -10.16 25.08
N LEU A 369 -18.84 -10.06 24.27
CA LEU A 369 -18.41 -11.14 23.39
C LEU A 369 -17.69 -12.23 24.19
N LYS A 370 -18.06 -13.49 23.94
CA LYS A 370 -17.35 -14.69 24.43
C LYS A 370 -16.67 -15.39 23.24
N GLY A 371 -15.60 -16.12 23.53
CA GLY A 371 -14.81 -16.78 22.52
C GLY A 371 -14.53 -18.25 22.80
N VAL A 372 -14.32 -19.01 21.71
CA VAL A 372 -13.72 -20.34 21.75
C VAL A 372 -12.56 -20.35 20.75
N GLY A 373 -11.33 -20.57 21.21
CA GLY A 373 -10.18 -20.76 20.31
C GLY A 373 -10.05 -22.23 19.93
N ILE A 374 -9.94 -22.50 18.63
CA ILE A 374 -9.73 -23.84 18.08
C ILE A 374 -8.38 -23.88 17.38
N ASP A 375 -7.52 -24.81 17.75
CA ASP A 375 -6.25 -25.07 17.05
C ASP A 375 -5.90 -26.56 17.14
N ILE A 376 -5.10 -27.03 16.17
CA ILE A 376 -4.61 -28.41 16.14
C ILE A 376 -3.32 -28.58 16.97
N SER A 377 -2.57 -27.48 17.20
CA SER A 377 -1.31 -27.48 17.94
C SER A 377 -1.56 -27.30 19.43
N LYS A 378 -1.20 -28.32 20.21
CA LYS A 378 -1.25 -28.26 21.69
C LYS A 378 -0.33 -27.18 22.25
N GLU A 379 0.84 -27.03 21.67
CA GLU A 379 1.83 -26.02 22.06
C GLU A 379 1.27 -24.60 21.85
N ALA A 380 0.55 -24.37 20.75
CA ALA A 380 -0.11 -23.10 20.49
C ALA A 380 -1.23 -22.83 21.50
N LEU A 381 -2.02 -23.85 21.85
CA LEU A 381 -3.07 -23.74 22.85
C LEU A 381 -2.53 -23.50 24.27
N GLU A 382 -1.41 -24.09 24.65
CA GLU A 382 -0.73 -23.81 25.93
C GLU A 382 -0.26 -22.35 26.01
N GLU A 383 0.27 -21.81 24.94
CA GLU A 383 0.65 -20.40 24.87
C GLU A 383 -0.58 -19.49 24.88
N ALA A 384 -1.63 -19.86 24.15
CA ALA A 384 -2.92 -19.16 24.16
C ALA A 384 -3.51 -19.06 25.57
N GLU A 385 -3.46 -20.13 26.36
CA GLU A 385 -3.99 -20.16 27.73
C GLU A 385 -3.27 -19.15 28.62
N LYS A 386 -1.92 -19.15 28.58
CA LYS A 386 -1.11 -18.16 29.34
C LYS A 386 -1.49 -16.73 28.96
N ARG A 387 -1.69 -16.46 27.68
CA ARG A 387 -2.04 -15.13 27.18
C ARG A 387 -3.47 -14.72 27.56
N ILE A 388 -4.44 -15.63 27.49
CA ILE A 388 -5.81 -15.41 27.94
C ILE A 388 -5.81 -15.06 29.42
N GLN A 389 -5.07 -15.80 30.25
CA GLN A 389 -4.93 -15.55 31.69
C GLN A 389 -4.28 -14.18 31.94
N ALA A 390 -3.17 -13.87 31.28
CA ALA A 390 -2.47 -12.60 31.42
C ALA A 390 -3.33 -11.38 31.01
N ASN A 391 -4.37 -11.60 30.21
CA ASN A 391 -5.33 -10.58 29.79
C ASN A 391 -6.63 -10.58 30.62
N GLY A 392 -6.77 -11.45 31.65
CA GLY A 392 -7.96 -11.52 32.51
C GLY A 392 -9.22 -12.01 31.78
N LEU A 393 -9.07 -12.86 30.74
CA LEU A 393 -10.17 -13.30 29.89
C LEU A 393 -10.57 -14.78 30.08
N THR A 394 -10.05 -15.47 31.09
CA THR A 394 -10.25 -16.91 31.33
C THR A 394 -11.73 -17.31 31.43
N GLU A 395 -12.58 -16.43 31.99
CA GLU A 395 -14.01 -16.66 32.07
C GLU A 395 -14.79 -16.42 30.78
N ARG A 396 -14.13 -15.76 29.81
CA ARG A 396 -14.78 -15.36 28.55
C ARG A 396 -14.28 -16.13 27.33
N ILE A 397 -13.06 -16.67 27.39
CA ILE A 397 -12.46 -17.41 26.26
C ILE A 397 -12.13 -18.82 26.75
N LYS A 398 -12.57 -19.80 25.98
CA LYS A 398 -12.23 -21.23 26.19
C LYS A 398 -11.38 -21.70 25.01
N LEU A 399 -10.61 -22.75 25.21
CA LEU A 399 -9.76 -23.36 24.19
C LEU A 399 -10.18 -24.82 23.97
N SER A 400 -10.03 -25.28 22.73
CA SER A 400 -10.26 -26.69 22.38
C SER A 400 -9.30 -27.09 21.24
N GLU A 401 -8.72 -28.28 21.37
CA GLU A 401 -8.02 -28.92 20.26
C GLU A 401 -9.04 -29.31 19.15
N GLY A 402 -8.69 -29.08 17.88
CA GLY A 402 -9.55 -29.39 16.75
C GLY A 402 -8.86 -29.36 15.41
N ASP A 403 -9.24 -30.28 14.53
CA ASP A 403 -8.74 -30.41 13.17
C ASP A 403 -9.79 -29.83 12.19
N LEU A 404 -9.47 -28.77 11.47
CA LEU A 404 -10.39 -28.11 10.54
C LEU A 404 -10.79 -28.99 9.36
N TYR A 405 -9.99 -30.02 9.01
CA TYR A 405 -10.40 -31.06 8.06
C TYR A 405 -11.45 -32.02 8.62
N LYS A 406 -11.59 -32.07 9.94
CA LYS A 406 -12.49 -32.97 10.67
C LYS A 406 -13.32 -32.18 11.69
N PRO A 407 -14.31 -31.40 11.22
CA PRO A 407 -15.10 -30.51 12.07
C PRO A 407 -15.74 -31.22 13.27
N GLU A 408 -16.02 -32.50 13.16
CA GLU A 408 -16.55 -33.33 14.23
C GLU A 408 -15.62 -33.40 15.46
N THR A 409 -14.32 -33.16 15.30
CA THR A 409 -13.36 -33.20 16.42
C THR A 409 -13.56 -32.07 17.42
N PHE A 410 -14.14 -30.95 17.00
CA PHE A 410 -14.39 -29.79 17.85
C PHE A 410 -15.86 -29.34 17.89
N SER A 411 -16.76 -30.02 17.19
CA SER A 411 -18.17 -29.60 17.06
C SER A 411 -18.86 -29.42 18.43
N ASN A 412 -18.55 -30.26 19.40
CA ASN A 412 -19.10 -30.14 20.74
C ASN A 412 -18.64 -28.85 21.47
N SER A 413 -17.41 -28.41 21.25
CA SER A 413 -16.86 -27.21 21.88
C SER A 413 -17.46 -25.90 21.32
N VAL A 414 -18.03 -25.95 20.11
CA VAL A 414 -18.59 -24.80 19.39
C VAL A 414 -20.10 -24.90 19.15
N LYS A 415 -20.79 -25.79 19.85
CA LYS A 415 -22.23 -26.03 19.68
C LYS A 415 -23.07 -24.76 19.81
N ASP A 416 -22.72 -23.92 20.77
CA ASP A 416 -23.44 -22.72 21.17
C ASP A 416 -22.82 -21.41 20.65
N VAL A 417 -21.87 -21.47 19.69
CA VAL A 417 -21.37 -20.25 19.05
C VAL A 417 -22.36 -19.74 18.00
N ASP A 418 -22.43 -18.44 17.85
CA ASP A 418 -23.25 -17.77 16.83
C ASP A 418 -22.53 -17.76 15.48
N ALA A 419 -21.18 -17.64 15.54
CA ALA A 419 -20.36 -17.49 14.36
C ALA A 419 -18.97 -18.10 14.55
N PHE A 420 -18.33 -18.37 13.41
CA PHE A 420 -16.91 -18.65 13.28
C PHE A 420 -16.14 -17.41 12.82
N ASN A 421 -14.87 -17.36 13.16
CA ASN A 421 -13.90 -16.40 12.63
C ASN A 421 -12.64 -17.16 12.21
N ALA A 422 -12.03 -16.77 11.09
CA ALA A 422 -10.70 -17.20 10.72
C ALA A 422 -10.02 -16.08 9.93
N ILE A 423 -8.82 -15.69 10.33
CA ILE A 423 -8.05 -14.65 9.64
C ILE A 423 -6.70 -15.22 9.26
N MET A 424 -6.43 -15.28 7.96
CA MET A 424 -5.17 -15.76 7.40
C MET A 424 -4.85 -17.23 7.78
N VAL A 425 -5.86 -18.08 7.69
CA VAL A 425 -5.77 -19.51 8.04
C VAL A 425 -6.13 -20.40 6.87
N MET A 426 -7.20 -20.09 6.11
CA MET A 426 -7.75 -21.02 5.11
C MET A 426 -6.84 -21.20 3.89
N HIS A 427 -5.99 -20.21 3.57
CA HIS A 427 -4.99 -20.32 2.50
C HIS A 427 -3.96 -21.43 2.78
N GLU A 428 -3.73 -21.81 4.03
CA GLU A 428 -2.82 -22.92 4.36
C GLU A 428 -3.31 -24.26 3.80
N PHE A 429 -4.63 -24.42 3.63
CA PHE A 429 -5.24 -25.63 3.10
C PHE A 429 -5.21 -25.70 1.56
N LEU A 430 -4.92 -24.57 0.88
CA LEU A 430 -4.75 -24.54 -0.57
C LEU A 430 -3.51 -25.32 -1.05
N ARG A 431 -2.57 -25.66 -0.15
CA ARG A 431 -1.43 -26.56 -0.46
C ARG A 431 -1.88 -27.93 -0.98
N ASP A 432 -3.05 -28.41 -0.54
CA ASP A 432 -3.63 -29.68 -0.93
C ASP A 432 -4.60 -29.54 -2.12
N GLY A 433 -4.59 -28.37 -2.75
CA GLY A 433 -5.40 -28.00 -3.90
C GLY A 433 -6.78 -27.44 -3.53
N LYS A 434 -7.39 -26.76 -4.49
CA LYS A 434 -8.70 -26.10 -4.36
C LYS A 434 -9.81 -27.06 -3.96
N GLU A 435 -9.81 -28.28 -4.52
CA GLU A 435 -10.80 -29.33 -4.22
C GLU A 435 -10.79 -29.76 -2.75
N SER A 436 -9.61 -29.76 -2.12
CA SER A 436 -9.49 -30.07 -0.69
C SER A 436 -10.19 -29.02 0.17
N VAL A 437 -10.00 -27.74 -0.17
CA VAL A 437 -10.66 -26.62 0.53
C VAL A 437 -12.18 -26.65 0.34
N ILE A 438 -12.65 -26.94 -0.89
CA ILE A 438 -14.09 -27.10 -1.17
C ILE A 438 -14.69 -28.23 -0.33
N LYS A 439 -13.99 -29.37 -0.23
CA LYS A 439 -14.43 -30.51 0.59
C LYS A 439 -14.50 -30.17 2.07
N MET A 440 -13.48 -29.45 2.57
CA MET A 440 -13.44 -28.96 3.95
C MET A 440 -14.65 -28.04 4.24
N PHE A 441 -14.90 -27.06 3.39
CA PHE A 441 -16.06 -26.16 3.54
C PHE A 441 -17.40 -26.88 3.47
N LYS A 442 -17.54 -27.91 2.61
CA LYS A 442 -18.74 -28.76 2.59
C LYS A 442 -18.94 -29.52 3.90
N SER A 443 -17.86 -30.03 4.49
CA SER A 443 -17.92 -30.71 5.80
C SER A 443 -18.29 -29.70 6.91
N MET A 444 -17.70 -28.53 6.94
CA MET A 444 -18.05 -27.48 7.89
C MET A 444 -19.50 -27.04 7.76
N LYS A 445 -19.99 -26.85 6.51
CA LYS A 445 -21.39 -26.50 6.28
C LYS A 445 -22.35 -27.56 6.81
N LYS A 446 -22.06 -28.85 6.57
CA LYS A 446 -22.88 -29.96 7.04
C LYS A 446 -22.95 -29.99 8.58
N GLU A 447 -21.83 -29.73 9.26
CA GLU A 447 -21.74 -29.79 10.73
C GLU A 447 -22.31 -28.56 11.40
N PHE A 448 -22.19 -27.38 10.76
CA PHE A 448 -22.50 -26.08 11.35
C PHE A 448 -23.56 -25.29 10.56
N GLU A 449 -24.53 -25.98 9.98
CA GLU A 449 -25.61 -25.36 9.20
C GLU A 449 -26.27 -24.18 9.92
N GLY A 450 -26.46 -23.10 9.20
CA GLY A 450 -27.10 -21.86 9.68
C GLY A 450 -26.20 -20.90 10.46
N LYS A 451 -24.96 -21.28 10.80
CA LYS A 451 -24.00 -20.38 11.48
C LYS A 451 -23.33 -19.44 10.51
N TYR A 452 -22.87 -18.30 11.02
CA TYR A 452 -22.10 -17.33 10.25
C TYR A 452 -20.62 -17.65 10.30
N PHE A 453 -19.86 -17.17 9.27
CA PHE A 453 -18.42 -17.31 9.23
C PHE A 453 -17.78 -16.02 8.72
N PHE A 454 -16.99 -15.37 9.55
CA PHE A 454 -16.17 -14.21 9.23
C PHE A 454 -14.80 -14.70 8.79
N LEU A 455 -14.50 -14.59 7.52
CA LEU A 455 -13.26 -15.07 6.93
C LEU A 455 -12.45 -13.89 6.40
N GLY A 456 -11.18 -13.81 6.76
CA GLY A 456 -10.22 -12.85 6.22
C GLY A 456 -9.04 -13.55 5.58
N GLU A 457 -8.77 -13.28 4.28
CA GLU A 457 -7.71 -13.93 3.52
C GLU A 457 -6.93 -12.95 2.65
N PHE A 458 -5.75 -13.34 2.20
CA PHE A 458 -5.00 -12.60 1.19
C PHE A 458 -5.71 -12.65 -0.15
N ASP A 459 -5.68 -11.52 -0.85
CA ASP A 459 -6.05 -11.39 -2.25
C ASP A 459 -4.77 -11.32 -3.09
N CYS A 460 -4.48 -12.35 -3.86
CA CYS A 460 -3.30 -12.41 -4.72
C CYS A 460 -3.30 -11.29 -5.76
N VAL A 461 -2.11 -10.82 -6.08
CA VAL A 461 -1.87 -9.75 -7.04
C VAL A 461 -1.34 -10.34 -8.34
N GLU A 462 -1.85 -9.89 -9.47
CA GLU A 462 -1.32 -10.23 -10.79
C GLU A 462 -0.09 -9.36 -11.15
N ASP A 463 0.74 -9.86 -12.07
CA ASP A 463 2.02 -9.22 -12.42
C ASP A 463 1.84 -7.76 -12.90
N GLU A 464 0.76 -7.46 -13.64
CA GLU A 464 0.48 -6.11 -14.12
C GLU A 464 0.13 -5.14 -12.99
N GLU A 465 -0.41 -5.62 -11.89
CA GLU A 465 -0.77 -4.81 -10.75
C GLU A 465 0.45 -4.40 -9.92
N TYR A 466 1.50 -5.22 -9.86
CA TYR A 466 2.75 -4.85 -9.18
C TYR A 466 3.37 -3.57 -9.72
N GLN A 467 3.25 -3.32 -11.03
CA GLN A 467 3.78 -2.12 -11.66
C GLN A 467 3.05 -0.84 -11.24
N ARG A 468 1.80 -0.96 -10.77
CA ARG A 468 0.97 0.17 -10.32
C ARG A 468 1.13 0.45 -8.84
N MET A 469 1.75 -0.44 -8.08
CA MET A 469 2.00 -0.27 -6.65
C MET A 469 3.19 0.64 -6.39
N ASN A 470 3.14 1.40 -5.30
CA ASN A 470 4.33 2.05 -4.77
C ASN A 470 5.38 1.01 -4.34
N TYR A 471 6.64 1.39 -4.33
CA TYR A 471 7.74 0.46 -4.10
C TYR A 471 7.65 -0.31 -2.76
N PRO A 472 7.40 0.32 -1.60
CA PRO A 472 7.30 -0.40 -0.33
C PRO A 472 6.22 -1.48 -0.32
N ASP A 473 5.01 -1.16 -0.80
CA ASP A 473 3.90 -2.11 -0.84
C ASP A 473 4.20 -3.25 -1.81
N ARG A 474 4.73 -2.94 -2.98
CA ARG A 474 5.15 -3.93 -3.98
C ARG A 474 6.13 -4.94 -3.41
N ILE A 475 7.19 -4.51 -2.72
CA ILE A 475 8.19 -5.42 -2.13
C ILE A 475 7.56 -6.29 -1.05
N HIS A 476 6.65 -5.74 -0.25
CA HIS A 476 5.92 -6.50 0.76
C HIS A 476 5.13 -7.66 0.13
N TYR A 477 4.33 -7.38 -0.92
CA TYR A 477 3.56 -8.42 -1.62
C TYR A 477 4.44 -9.44 -2.31
N LEU A 478 5.49 -9.01 -3.02
CA LEU A 478 6.45 -9.91 -3.67
C LEU A 478 7.10 -10.86 -2.66
N PHE A 479 7.46 -10.35 -1.47
CA PHE A 479 8.04 -11.17 -0.41
C PHE A 479 7.09 -12.27 0.04
N TYR A 480 5.85 -11.95 0.35
CA TYR A 480 4.87 -12.95 0.80
C TYR A 480 4.42 -13.86 -0.34
N GLN A 481 3.98 -13.30 -1.46
CA GLN A 481 3.37 -14.07 -2.54
C GLN A 481 4.37 -14.96 -3.29
N HIS A 482 5.58 -14.47 -3.58
CA HIS A 482 6.55 -15.20 -4.42
C HIS A 482 7.68 -15.87 -3.64
N MET A 483 7.85 -15.59 -2.37
CA MET A 483 8.92 -16.20 -1.57
C MET A 483 8.38 -17.00 -0.40
N ILE A 484 7.64 -16.39 0.50
CA ILE A 484 7.24 -17.04 1.75
C ILE A 484 6.23 -18.15 1.52
N HIS A 485 5.14 -17.88 0.82
CA HIS A 485 4.12 -18.91 0.61
C HIS A 485 4.62 -20.11 -0.21
N PRO A 486 5.37 -19.92 -1.32
CA PRO A 486 6.01 -21.06 -1.99
C PRO A 486 6.99 -21.83 -1.12
N LEU A 487 7.84 -21.12 -0.35
CA LEU A 487 8.83 -21.75 0.53
C LEU A 487 8.19 -22.53 1.67
N THR A 488 7.06 -22.08 2.19
CA THR A 488 6.29 -22.73 3.26
C THR A 488 5.22 -23.69 2.74
N ASN A 489 5.20 -23.93 1.44
CA ASN A 489 4.20 -24.79 0.79
C ASN A 489 2.76 -24.38 1.12
N GLN A 490 2.50 -23.07 1.13
CA GLN A 490 1.17 -22.50 1.32
C GLN A 490 0.62 -22.05 -0.04
N GLY A 491 -0.67 -22.29 -0.27
CA GLY A 491 -1.36 -21.78 -1.44
C GLY A 491 -1.84 -20.35 -1.23
N LEU A 492 -2.04 -19.64 -2.32
CA LEU A 492 -2.71 -18.34 -2.32
C LEU A 492 -3.78 -18.34 -3.39
N ALA A 493 -4.84 -17.57 -3.16
CA ALA A 493 -5.94 -17.44 -4.09
C ALA A 493 -6.34 -15.96 -4.24
N ARG A 494 -6.90 -15.62 -5.38
CA ARG A 494 -7.54 -14.33 -5.59
C ARG A 494 -8.93 -14.32 -4.97
N LYS A 495 -9.46 -13.14 -4.77
CA LYS A 495 -10.85 -12.96 -4.31
C LYS A 495 -11.84 -13.79 -5.16
N GLU A 496 -11.68 -13.79 -6.48
CA GLU A 496 -12.53 -14.54 -7.41
C GLU A 496 -12.44 -16.05 -7.18
N ASP A 497 -11.25 -16.58 -6.88
CA ASP A 497 -11.05 -17.99 -6.57
C ASP A 497 -11.73 -18.38 -5.25
N TRP A 498 -11.66 -17.51 -4.23
CA TRP A 498 -12.41 -17.72 -2.98
C TRP A 498 -13.91 -17.73 -3.22
N LEU A 499 -14.44 -16.79 -4.00
CA LEU A 499 -15.87 -16.75 -4.34
C LEU A 499 -16.31 -18.02 -5.07
N ASP A 500 -15.49 -18.54 -5.99
CA ASP A 500 -15.76 -19.80 -6.69
C ASP A 500 -15.71 -21.02 -5.74
N ILE A 501 -14.73 -21.06 -4.80
CA ILE A 501 -14.68 -22.08 -3.74
C ILE A 501 -15.98 -22.07 -2.92
N PHE A 502 -16.45 -20.91 -2.47
CA PHE A 502 -17.69 -20.81 -1.69
C PHE A 502 -18.90 -21.25 -2.50
N GLN A 503 -18.99 -20.84 -3.76
CA GLN A 503 -20.08 -21.27 -4.67
C GLN A 503 -20.10 -22.79 -4.83
N GLN A 504 -18.94 -23.42 -5.08
CA GLN A 504 -18.84 -24.86 -5.25
C GLN A 504 -19.08 -25.63 -3.95
N ALA A 505 -18.78 -25.02 -2.81
CA ALA A 505 -19.13 -25.58 -1.49
C ALA A 505 -20.59 -25.33 -1.11
N GLY A 506 -21.34 -24.55 -1.90
CA GLY A 506 -22.73 -24.20 -1.64
C GLY A 506 -22.89 -23.24 -0.45
N ILE A 507 -21.89 -22.40 -0.16
CA ILE A 507 -21.87 -21.43 0.92
C ILE A 507 -22.37 -20.08 0.40
N ASN A 508 -23.23 -19.43 1.17
CA ASN A 508 -23.74 -18.11 0.82
C ASN A 508 -22.79 -17.02 1.27
N VAL A 509 -22.31 -16.18 0.34
CA VAL A 509 -21.57 -14.96 0.62
C VAL A 509 -22.56 -13.84 0.87
N LEU A 510 -22.61 -13.32 2.08
CA LEU A 510 -23.53 -12.25 2.47
C LEU A 510 -22.94 -10.87 2.21
N GLU A 511 -21.65 -10.70 2.50
CA GLU A 511 -20.95 -9.44 2.32
C GLU A 511 -19.46 -9.67 2.04
N THR A 512 -18.84 -8.78 1.28
CA THR A 512 -17.40 -8.79 0.99
C THR A 512 -16.82 -7.41 1.22
N ASN A 513 -15.68 -7.34 1.90
CA ASN A 513 -14.90 -6.13 2.10
C ASN A 513 -13.49 -6.31 1.52
N ASP A 514 -13.20 -5.63 0.41
CA ASP A 514 -11.91 -5.63 -0.30
C ASP A 514 -11.18 -4.27 -0.25
N LYS A 515 -11.64 -3.36 0.62
CA LYS A 515 -11.07 -2.01 0.80
C LYS A 515 -10.04 -1.95 1.92
N LEU A 516 -9.49 -3.08 2.28
CA LEU A 516 -8.58 -3.21 3.41
C LEU A 516 -7.13 -2.91 3.02
N SER A 517 -6.33 -2.48 3.99
CA SER A 517 -4.89 -2.41 3.85
C SER A 517 -4.30 -3.82 3.64
N PHE A 518 -3.14 -3.88 2.98
CA PHE A 518 -2.44 -5.14 2.69
C PHE A 518 -3.22 -6.14 1.81
N ARG A 519 -4.16 -5.65 0.97
CA ARG A 519 -5.00 -6.49 0.10
C ARG A 519 -5.57 -7.71 0.80
N LEU A 520 -6.01 -7.54 2.02
CA LEU A 520 -6.86 -8.52 2.67
C LEU A 520 -8.28 -8.37 2.11
N VAL A 521 -8.90 -9.48 1.82
CA VAL A 521 -10.32 -9.55 1.54
C VAL A 521 -11.02 -10.24 2.70
N GLN A 522 -12.12 -9.66 3.16
CA GLN A 522 -12.95 -10.23 4.21
C GLN A 522 -14.31 -10.59 3.66
N PHE A 523 -14.81 -11.72 4.09
CA PHE A 523 -16.10 -12.26 3.69
C PHE A 523 -16.95 -12.52 4.94
N ILE A 524 -18.23 -12.23 4.84
CA ILE A 524 -19.26 -12.75 5.75
C ILE A 524 -19.99 -13.86 5.01
N LEU A 525 -19.85 -15.05 5.50
CA LEU A 525 -20.41 -16.26 4.92
C LEU A 525 -21.52 -16.79 5.81
N LYS A 526 -22.42 -17.59 5.23
CA LYS A 526 -23.42 -18.36 5.96
C LYS A 526 -23.42 -19.81 5.48
N PHE A 527 -23.18 -20.72 6.43
CA PHE A 527 -23.23 -22.16 6.20
C PHE A 527 -24.63 -22.69 5.95
#